data_7030daaf61d2980cdbbb0d941a56aa40
#
_entry.id   7030daaf61d2980cdbbb0d941a56aa40
#
_cell.length_a   1.000
_cell.length_b   1.000
_cell.length_c   1.000
_cell.angle_alpha   90.00
_cell.angle_beta   90.00
_cell.angle_gamma   90.00
#
_symmetry.space_group_name_H-M   'P 1'
#
loop_
_entity.id
_entity.type
_entity.pdbx_description
1 polymer ?
#
loop_
_entity_poly.entity_id
_entity_poly.type
_entity_poly.pdbx_seq_one_letter_code
_entity_poly.pdbx_strand_id
1 'polypeptide(L)'
;MSERILVLLSGGIDSAVALWLARRKNPLGAIYSLSIDYHGRSRGEDESAARLARKAGVTSHLKISLPFLRDSEDLPEREALTHRGSRLPPVFIPARNLIFYSCASHVAFSVTANRITVGHNREDVDRFPDVGSSFIERFNELLRESLPGYDLTLEAPLINYSKWEVVQLALELGVPLEDTWSCWGPGDLHCGRCEGCHARQKIFREVGMKDPTPYESINIP
;
A
#
# COMPACT_ATOMS: atom_id res chain seq x y z
N MET A 1 11.87 19.96 15.62
CA MET A 1 12.35 19.56 14.27
C MET A 1 11.11 19.19 13.46
N SER A 2 11.03 19.55 12.17
CA SER A 2 9.93 19.13 11.31
C SER A 2 9.96 17.60 11.17
N GLU A 3 8.80 16.97 11.25
CA GLU A 3 8.64 15.53 11.09
C GLU A 3 9.08 15.09 9.69
N ARG A 4 9.78 13.95 9.59
CA ARG A 4 10.16 13.35 8.31
C ARG A 4 9.46 12.01 8.18
N ILE A 5 8.74 11.82 7.10
CA ILE A 5 7.85 10.68 6.91
C ILE A 5 8.29 9.86 5.70
N LEU A 6 8.38 8.55 5.85
CA LEU A 6 8.51 7.60 4.74
C LEU A 6 7.18 6.90 4.51
N VAL A 7 6.59 7.02 3.33
CA VAL A 7 5.33 6.37 2.97
C VAL A 7 5.62 5.17 2.08
N LEU A 8 5.14 3.98 2.45
CA LEU A 8 5.11 2.84 1.55
C LEU A 8 4.05 3.07 0.47
N LEU A 9 4.48 3.23 -0.77
CA LEU A 9 3.65 3.64 -1.90
C LEU A 9 3.59 2.52 -2.95
N SER A 10 2.47 1.81 -3.00
CA SER A 10 2.25 0.74 -3.96
C SER A 10 1.74 1.24 -5.32
N GLY A 11 1.14 2.42 -5.37
CA GLY A 11 0.40 2.95 -6.53
C GLY A 11 -1.11 2.74 -6.45
N GLY A 12 -1.59 1.94 -5.49
CA GLY A 12 -3.02 1.74 -5.22
C GLY A 12 -3.66 2.89 -4.44
N ILE A 13 -5.00 2.89 -4.40
CA ILE A 13 -5.82 3.95 -3.76
C ILE A 13 -5.39 4.14 -2.29
N ASP A 14 -5.28 3.07 -1.50
CA ASP A 14 -5.03 3.16 -0.06
C ASP A 14 -3.67 3.80 0.24
N SER A 15 -2.63 3.38 -0.47
CA SER A 15 -1.29 3.96 -0.32
C SER A 15 -1.23 5.42 -0.80
N ALA A 16 -2.02 5.76 -1.82
CA ALA A 16 -2.17 7.14 -2.26
C ALA A 16 -2.85 8.00 -1.19
N VAL A 17 -3.93 7.52 -0.59
CA VAL A 17 -4.62 8.22 0.51
C VAL A 17 -3.69 8.40 1.71
N ALA A 18 -2.93 7.38 2.07
CA ALA A 18 -1.94 7.48 3.14
C ALA A 18 -0.88 8.56 2.85
N LEU A 19 -0.41 8.67 1.60
CA LEU A 19 0.52 9.70 1.16
C LEU A 19 -0.09 11.12 1.26
N TRP A 20 -1.33 11.31 0.80
CA TRP A 20 -2.02 12.60 0.89
C TRP A 20 -2.34 12.99 2.34
N LEU A 21 -2.68 12.03 3.20
CA LEU A 21 -2.81 12.26 4.64
C LEU A 21 -1.49 12.73 5.27
N ALA A 22 -0.39 12.05 4.95
CA ALA A 22 0.94 12.45 5.42
C ALA A 22 1.27 13.88 4.96
N ARG A 23 0.99 14.24 3.71
CA ARG A 23 1.21 15.59 3.18
C ARG A 23 0.31 16.62 3.88
N ARG A 24 -0.96 16.31 4.12
CA ARG A 24 -1.89 17.21 4.84
C ARG A 24 -1.44 17.48 6.28
N LYS A 25 -0.97 16.44 6.98
CA LYS A 25 -0.47 16.55 8.36
C LYS A 25 0.87 17.28 8.44
N ASN A 26 1.69 17.20 7.40
CA ASN A 26 3.05 17.73 7.37
C ASN A 26 3.30 18.52 6.06
N PRO A 27 2.61 19.66 5.86
CA PRO A 27 2.58 20.36 4.57
C PRO A 27 3.95 20.89 4.11
N LEU A 28 4.83 21.26 5.04
CA LEU A 28 6.17 21.78 4.76
C LEU A 28 7.29 20.78 5.11
N GLY A 29 6.95 19.63 5.68
CA GLY A 29 7.92 18.63 6.08
C GLY A 29 8.42 17.76 4.91
N ALA A 30 9.56 17.13 5.13
CA ALA A 30 10.11 16.19 4.17
C ALA A 30 9.29 14.89 4.17
N ILE A 31 8.74 14.54 3.01
CA ILE A 31 8.06 13.26 2.79
C ILE A 31 8.84 12.49 1.74
N TYR A 32 9.18 11.27 2.06
CA TYR A 32 9.76 10.29 1.15
C TYR A 32 8.71 9.25 0.82
N SER A 33 8.79 8.64 -0.34
CA SER A 33 7.99 7.47 -0.67
C SER A 33 8.87 6.31 -1.08
N LEU A 34 8.47 5.10 -0.71
CA LEU A 34 9.17 3.86 -1.03
C LEU A 34 8.25 2.90 -1.75
N SER A 35 8.62 2.49 -2.96
CA SER A 35 8.02 1.35 -3.64
C SER A 35 8.91 0.13 -3.50
N ILE A 36 8.30 -1.01 -3.28
CA ILE A 36 8.98 -2.30 -3.19
C ILE A 36 8.58 -3.11 -4.41
N ASP A 37 9.58 -3.46 -5.22
CA ASP A 37 9.44 -4.30 -6.40
C ASP A 37 9.67 -5.77 -6.00
N TYR A 38 8.73 -6.65 -6.34
CA TYR A 38 8.79 -8.08 -6.06
C TYR A 38 8.10 -8.85 -7.18
N HIS A 39 8.27 -10.16 -7.22
CA HIS A 39 7.67 -10.98 -8.28
C HIS A 39 6.14 -10.83 -8.30
N GLY A 40 5.58 -10.59 -9.49
CA GLY A 40 4.14 -10.37 -9.67
C GLY A 40 3.68 -8.91 -9.59
N ARG A 41 4.55 -7.97 -9.23
CA ARG A 41 4.21 -6.54 -9.29
C ARG A 41 4.12 -6.06 -10.73
N SER A 42 3.04 -5.36 -11.07
CA SER A 42 2.82 -4.87 -12.44
C SER A 42 3.59 -3.58 -12.72
N ARG A 43 3.93 -3.36 -13.99
CA ARG A 43 4.49 -2.07 -14.46
C ARG A 43 3.56 -0.90 -14.14
N GLY A 44 2.24 -1.10 -14.28
CA GLY A 44 1.24 -0.09 -13.98
C GLY A 44 1.26 0.40 -12.54
N GLU A 45 1.54 -0.50 -11.57
CA GLU A 45 1.72 -0.11 -10.17
C GLU A 45 2.94 0.80 -9.97
N ASP A 46 4.07 0.48 -10.61
CA ASP A 46 5.29 1.28 -10.50
C ASP A 46 5.14 2.68 -11.11
N GLU A 47 4.55 2.75 -12.30
CA GLU A 47 4.30 4.02 -12.98
C GLU A 47 3.29 4.89 -12.21
N SER A 48 2.25 4.26 -11.65
CA SER A 48 1.27 4.91 -10.78
C SER A 48 1.94 5.48 -9.53
N ALA A 49 2.74 4.67 -8.81
CA ALA A 49 3.46 5.12 -7.63
C ALA A 49 4.36 6.33 -7.95
N ALA A 50 5.09 6.29 -9.06
CA ALA A 50 5.95 7.39 -9.49
C ALA A 50 5.15 8.67 -9.85
N ARG A 51 3.98 8.54 -10.51
CA ARG A 51 3.09 9.68 -10.81
C ARG A 51 2.53 10.30 -9.53
N LEU A 52 2.03 9.47 -8.63
CA LEU A 52 1.49 9.90 -7.33
C LEU A 52 2.55 10.60 -6.47
N ALA A 53 3.75 10.05 -6.40
CA ALA A 53 4.87 10.66 -5.68
C ALA A 53 5.19 12.06 -6.19
N ARG A 54 5.26 12.25 -7.53
CA ARG A 54 5.47 13.58 -8.14
C ARG A 54 4.33 14.55 -7.82
N LYS A 55 3.08 14.13 -7.97
CA LYS A 55 1.91 14.98 -7.71
C LYS A 55 1.80 15.38 -6.23
N ALA A 56 2.15 14.48 -5.31
CA ALA A 56 2.21 14.79 -3.86
C ALA A 56 3.42 15.65 -3.47
N GLY A 57 4.36 15.91 -4.37
CA GLY A 57 5.55 16.70 -4.10
C GLY A 57 6.46 16.07 -3.04
N VAL A 58 6.69 14.74 -3.12
CA VAL A 58 7.62 14.08 -2.19
C VAL A 58 9.06 14.54 -2.42
N THR A 59 9.85 14.54 -1.37
CA THR A 59 11.28 14.90 -1.42
C THR A 59 12.06 13.96 -2.32
N SER A 60 11.75 12.65 -2.23
CA SER A 60 12.31 11.62 -3.10
C SER A 60 11.37 10.41 -3.14
N HIS A 61 11.26 9.78 -4.30
CA HIS A 61 10.63 8.48 -4.48
C HIS A 61 11.70 7.42 -4.65
N LEU A 62 11.78 6.51 -3.68
CA LEU A 62 12.79 5.45 -3.60
C LEU A 62 12.17 4.13 -4.08
N LYS A 63 13.00 3.26 -4.64
CA LYS A 63 12.60 1.92 -5.04
C LYS A 63 13.64 0.91 -4.57
N ILE A 64 13.16 -0.21 -3.99
CA ILE A 64 13.98 -1.38 -3.69
C ILE A 64 13.39 -2.60 -4.38
N SER A 65 14.21 -3.59 -4.69
CA SER A 65 13.76 -4.84 -5.33
C SER A 65 14.02 -6.04 -4.42
N LEU A 66 13.00 -6.88 -4.28
CA LEU A 66 13.00 -8.11 -3.49
C LEU A 66 12.58 -9.30 -4.38
N PRO A 67 13.41 -9.71 -5.35
CA PRO A 67 13.03 -10.67 -6.37
C PRO A 67 12.77 -12.10 -5.84
N PHE A 68 13.16 -12.37 -4.59
CA PHE A 68 12.91 -13.64 -3.93
C PHE A 68 11.48 -13.76 -3.37
N LEU A 69 10.75 -12.66 -3.21
CA LEU A 69 9.36 -12.68 -2.75
C LEU A 69 8.44 -13.12 -3.89
N ARG A 70 7.80 -14.25 -3.71
CA ARG A 70 6.88 -14.85 -4.69
C ARG A 70 5.53 -15.11 -4.06
N ASP A 71 4.52 -15.24 -4.90
CA ASP A 71 3.19 -15.67 -4.52
C ASP A 71 3.22 -17.06 -3.87
N SER A 72 2.24 -17.30 -3.00
CA SER A 72 2.14 -18.58 -2.29
C SER A 72 1.72 -19.75 -3.18
N GLU A 73 1.44 -19.52 -4.47
CA GLU A 73 1.06 -20.60 -5.40
C GLU A 73 2.13 -21.71 -5.54
N ASP A 74 3.39 -21.31 -5.44
CA ASP A 74 4.54 -22.21 -5.52
C ASP A 74 5.01 -22.75 -4.15
N LEU A 75 4.30 -22.42 -3.05
CA LEU A 75 4.72 -22.83 -1.70
C LEU A 75 4.04 -24.13 -1.27
N PRO A 76 4.79 -25.11 -0.76
CA PRO A 76 4.22 -26.31 -0.17
C PRO A 76 3.36 -25.95 1.06
N GLU A 77 2.33 -26.76 1.30
CA GLU A 77 1.43 -26.64 2.47
C GLU A 77 0.62 -25.33 2.56
N ARG A 78 0.49 -24.57 1.48
CA ARG A 78 -0.31 -23.35 1.42
C ARG A 78 -1.74 -23.55 1.97
N GLU A 79 -2.34 -24.70 1.71
CA GLU A 79 -3.71 -25.01 2.12
C GLU A 79 -3.90 -25.09 3.64
N ALA A 80 -2.82 -25.24 4.40
CA ALA A 80 -2.84 -25.23 5.87
C ALA A 80 -2.88 -23.84 6.48
N LEU A 81 -2.55 -22.79 5.72
CA LEU A 81 -2.46 -21.43 6.25
C LEU A 81 -3.85 -20.81 6.42
N THR A 82 -4.15 -20.43 7.65
CA THR A 82 -5.43 -19.80 8.01
C THR A 82 -5.24 -18.52 8.82
N HIS A 83 -6.20 -17.61 8.70
CA HIS A 83 -6.32 -16.43 9.54
C HIS A 83 -7.78 -16.25 9.97
N ARG A 84 -8.02 -16.05 11.27
CA ARG A 84 -9.37 -15.89 11.85
C ARG A 84 -10.34 -17.02 11.43
N GLY A 85 -9.84 -18.26 11.35
CA GLY A 85 -10.62 -19.44 10.98
C GLY A 85 -10.92 -19.58 9.48
N SER A 86 -10.45 -18.69 8.63
CA SER A 86 -10.58 -18.74 7.17
C SER A 86 -9.24 -19.01 6.50
N ARG A 87 -9.26 -19.69 5.36
CA ARG A 87 -8.05 -19.87 4.53
C ARG A 87 -7.52 -18.52 4.05
N LEU A 88 -6.21 -18.38 4.02
CA LEU A 88 -5.57 -17.18 3.45
C LEU A 88 -5.82 -17.10 1.94
N PRO A 89 -5.98 -15.87 1.40
CA PRO A 89 -6.26 -15.71 -0.03
C PRO A 89 -5.09 -16.18 -0.89
N PRO A 90 -5.34 -16.58 -2.17
CA PRO A 90 -4.31 -17.00 -3.12
C PRO A 90 -3.14 -16.01 -3.27
N VAL A 91 -3.42 -14.74 -3.18
CA VAL A 91 -2.44 -13.64 -3.28
C VAL A 91 -1.63 -13.40 -2.00
N PHE A 92 -1.79 -14.25 -0.98
CA PHE A 92 -1.02 -14.13 0.25
C PHE A 92 0.44 -14.57 0.02
N ILE A 93 1.36 -13.68 0.33
CA ILE A 93 2.81 -13.94 0.37
C ILE A 93 3.22 -14.02 1.84
N PRO A 94 3.72 -15.17 2.32
CA PRO A 94 4.09 -15.34 3.73
C PRO A 94 5.08 -14.27 4.22
N ALA A 95 4.79 -13.67 5.37
CA ALA A 95 5.59 -12.63 6.00
C ALA A 95 5.91 -11.40 5.12
N ARG A 96 5.14 -11.15 4.05
CA ARG A 96 5.42 -10.06 3.12
C ARG A 96 5.49 -8.71 3.82
N ASN A 97 4.49 -8.39 4.65
CA ASN A 97 4.45 -7.08 5.31
C ASN A 97 5.53 -6.97 6.39
N LEU A 98 5.87 -8.04 7.10
CA LEU A 98 7.00 -8.07 8.02
C LEU A 98 8.31 -7.70 7.30
N ILE A 99 8.57 -8.30 6.13
CA ILE A 99 9.74 -8.00 5.30
C ILE A 99 9.69 -6.55 4.81
N PHE A 100 8.54 -6.09 4.33
CA PHE A 100 8.36 -4.72 3.84
C PHE A 100 8.62 -3.68 4.93
N TYR A 101 8.12 -3.90 6.15
CA TYR A 101 8.34 -3.00 7.27
C TYR A 101 9.81 -2.97 7.71
N SER A 102 10.48 -4.13 7.70
CA SER A 102 11.92 -4.21 8.01
C SER A 102 12.76 -3.45 6.98
N CYS A 103 12.48 -3.63 5.70
CA CYS A 103 13.15 -2.87 4.63
C CYS A 103 12.85 -1.37 4.73
N ALA A 104 11.59 -1.00 4.99
CA ALA A 104 11.18 0.39 5.16
C ALA A 104 11.87 1.04 6.36
N SER A 105 12.11 0.29 7.44
CA SER A 105 12.80 0.79 8.64
C SER A 105 14.26 1.14 8.33
N HIS A 106 14.96 0.30 7.56
CA HIS A 106 16.30 0.60 7.10
C HIS A 106 16.36 1.85 6.21
N VAL A 107 15.42 1.95 5.25
CA VAL A 107 15.33 3.12 4.36
C VAL A 107 14.95 4.37 5.15
N ALA A 108 14.01 4.29 6.10
CA ALA A 108 13.61 5.40 6.95
C ALA A 108 14.81 5.96 7.74
N PHE A 109 15.62 5.07 8.34
CA PHE A 109 16.84 5.46 9.02
C PHE A 109 17.81 6.18 8.07
N SER A 110 17.99 5.66 6.86
CA SER A 110 18.93 6.21 5.85
C SER A 110 18.55 7.64 5.40
N VAL A 111 17.25 7.95 5.37
CA VAL A 111 16.72 9.30 5.03
C VAL A 111 16.38 10.13 6.27
N THR A 112 16.75 9.65 7.45
CA THR A 112 16.45 10.28 8.75
C THR A 112 14.96 10.55 8.97
N ALA A 113 14.08 9.67 8.46
CA ALA A 113 12.65 9.72 8.72
C ALA A 113 12.34 9.09 10.08
N ASN A 114 11.47 9.71 10.84
CA ASN A 114 11.04 9.24 12.16
C ASN A 114 9.65 8.58 12.16
N ARG A 115 8.99 8.57 10.98
CA ARG A 115 7.74 7.83 10.77
C ARG A 115 7.76 7.04 9.48
N ILE A 116 7.18 5.84 9.54
CA ILE A 116 6.82 5.02 8.38
C ILE A 116 5.30 4.96 8.34
N THR A 117 4.71 5.35 7.20
CA THR A 117 3.25 5.32 7.01
C THR A 117 2.89 4.28 5.97
N VAL A 118 1.91 3.41 6.31
CA VAL A 118 1.38 2.38 5.42
C VAL A 118 -0.12 2.55 5.21
N GLY A 119 -0.62 2.11 4.05
CA GLY A 119 -2.00 2.32 3.63
C GLY A 119 -2.94 1.15 3.91
N HIS A 120 -2.74 0.37 4.98
CA HIS A 120 -3.66 -0.72 5.31
C HIS A 120 -5.00 -0.19 5.83
N ASN A 121 -6.08 -0.80 5.35
CA ASN A 121 -7.44 -0.50 5.75
C ASN A 121 -8.06 -1.65 6.57
N ARG A 122 -9.32 -1.51 6.99
CA ARG A 122 -10.02 -2.49 7.82
C ARG A 122 -10.17 -3.85 7.13
N GLU A 123 -10.47 -3.88 5.84
CA GLU A 123 -10.61 -5.12 5.08
C GLU A 123 -9.29 -5.89 4.97
N ASP A 124 -8.15 -5.18 4.94
CA ASP A 124 -6.83 -5.82 4.97
C ASP A 124 -6.58 -6.52 6.31
N VAL A 125 -7.00 -5.90 7.43
CA VAL A 125 -6.89 -6.50 8.77
C VAL A 125 -7.69 -7.80 8.89
N ASP A 126 -8.83 -7.88 8.21
CA ASP A 126 -9.66 -9.08 8.18
C ASP A 126 -9.04 -10.19 7.32
N ARG A 127 -8.28 -9.83 6.28
CA ARG A 127 -7.70 -10.77 5.30
C ARG A 127 -6.29 -11.25 5.67
N PHE A 128 -5.46 -10.41 6.29
CA PHE A 128 -4.04 -10.67 6.49
C PHE A 128 -3.62 -10.57 7.95
N PRO A 129 -2.82 -11.53 8.45
CA PRO A 129 -2.42 -11.56 9.86
C PRO A 129 -1.39 -10.48 10.25
N ASP A 130 -0.62 -9.99 9.28
CA ASP A 130 0.56 -9.13 9.47
C ASP A 130 0.32 -7.64 9.17
N VAL A 131 -0.94 -7.17 9.31
CA VAL A 131 -1.32 -5.76 9.09
C VAL A 131 -2.13 -5.14 10.24
N GLY A 132 -2.61 -5.93 11.21
CA GLY A 132 -3.46 -5.45 12.30
C GLY A 132 -2.72 -4.60 13.33
N SER A 133 -3.47 -3.83 14.13
CA SER A 133 -2.90 -2.93 15.16
C SER A 133 -1.95 -3.64 16.11
N SER A 134 -2.32 -4.83 16.60
CA SER A 134 -1.46 -5.63 17.49
C SER A 134 -0.14 -6.05 16.82
N PHE A 135 -0.14 -6.32 15.52
CA PHE A 135 1.08 -6.62 14.77
C PHE A 135 1.98 -5.38 14.67
N ILE A 136 1.39 -4.23 14.34
CA ILE A 136 2.10 -2.94 14.23
C ILE A 136 2.69 -2.53 15.59
N GLU A 137 1.94 -2.69 16.68
CA GLU A 137 2.44 -2.40 18.04
C GLU A 137 3.68 -3.23 18.39
N ARG A 138 3.64 -4.55 18.16
CA ARG A 138 4.79 -5.44 18.37
C ARG A 138 5.97 -5.11 17.47
N PHE A 139 5.71 -4.74 16.22
CA PHE A 139 6.76 -4.31 15.31
C PHE A 139 7.41 -3.01 15.81
N ASN A 140 6.65 -2.07 16.34
CA ASN A 140 7.18 -0.85 16.95
C ASN A 140 8.01 -1.14 18.22
N GLU A 141 7.67 -2.18 18.99
CA GLU A 141 8.52 -2.65 20.10
C GLU A 141 9.87 -3.14 19.59
N LEU A 142 9.88 -3.99 18.55
CA LEU A 142 11.12 -4.46 17.91
C LEU A 142 11.96 -3.30 17.33
N LEU A 143 11.32 -2.26 16.77
CA LEU A 143 12.03 -1.07 16.28
C LEU A 143 12.76 -0.34 17.43
N ARG A 144 12.11 -0.17 18.58
CA ARG A 144 12.75 0.47 19.75
C ARG A 144 13.95 -0.31 20.28
N GLU A 145 13.88 -1.64 20.22
CA GLU A 145 14.99 -2.51 20.62
C GLU A 145 16.15 -2.49 19.59
N SER A 146 15.81 -2.50 18.30
CA SER A 146 16.81 -2.58 17.22
C SER A 146 17.48 -1.25 16.90
N LEU A 147 16.86 -0.12 17.24
CA LEU A 147 17.35 1.23 16.95
C LEU A 147 17.41 2.08 18.25
N PRO A 148 18.23 1.71 19.21
CA PRO A 148 18.28 2.42 20.50
C PRO A 148 18.67 3.88 20.31
N GLY A 149 17.86 4.79 20.85
CA GLY A 149 18.08 6.24 20.73
C GLY A 149 17.57 6.88 19.42
N TYR A 150 16.95 6.09 18.52
CA TYR A 150 16.29 6.59 17.32
C TYR A 150 14.78 6.35 17.39
N ASP A 151 14.00 7.41 17.46
CA ASP A 151 12.53 7.35 17.57
C ASP A 151 11.89 7.14 16.18
N LEU A 152 11.81 5.88 15.76
CA LEU A 152 11.14 5.47 14.52
C LEU A 152 9.84 4.72 14.85
N THR A 153 8.73 5.15 14.24
CA THR A 153 7.42 4.53 14.44
C THR A 153 6.76 4.16 13.11
N LEU A 154 6.23 2.94 13.03
CA LEU A 154 5.35 2.48 11.96
C LEU A 154 3.90 2.82 12.32
N GLU A 155 3.17 3.44 11.41
CA GLU A 155 1.76 3.77 11.57
C GLU A 155 0.92 3.36 10.35
N ALA A 156 -0.34 2.98 10.59
CA ALA A 156 -1.34 2.68 9.58
C ALA A 156 -2.58 3.56 9.80
N PRO A 157 -2.60 4.79 9.28
CA PRO A 157 -3.65 5.77 9.59
C PRO A 157 -5.04 5.36 9.08
N LEU A 158 -5.13 4.42 8.15
CA LEU A 158 -6.38 3.94 7.54
C LEU A 158 -6.89 2.64 8.15
N ILE A 159 -6.24 2.10 9.18
CA ILE A 159 -6.47 0.74 9.69
C ILE A 159 -7.92 0.48 10.15
N ASN A 160 -8.61 1.52 10.59
CA ASN A 160 -10.01 1.46 11.03
C ASN A 160 -11.02 1.92 9.96
N TYR A 161 -10.54 2.38 8.80
CA TYR A 161 -11.39 2.83 7.71
C TYR A 161 -11.79 1.68 6.81
N SER A 162 -13.07 1.58 6.46
CA SER A 162 -13.53 0.72 5.38
C SER A 162 -13.02 1.23 4.03
N LYS A 163 -13.04 0.36 3.03
CA LYS A 163 -12.67 0.76 1.66
C LYS A 163 -13.53 1.90 1.13
N TRP A 164 -14.82 1.92 1.50
CA TRP A 164 -15.73 3.01 1.18
C TRP A 164 -15.26 4.33 1.80
N GLU A 165 -14.95 4.33 3.10
CA GLU A 165 -14.44 5.51 3.82
C GLU A 165 -13.09 5.98 3.28
N VAL A 166 -12.21 5.05 2.86
CA VAL A 166 -10.93 5.40 2.22
C VAL A 166 -11.16 6.14 0.91
N VAL A 167 -12.12 5.71 0.06
CA VAL A 167 -12.42 6.42 -1.19
C VAL A 167 -13.05 7.78 -0.93
N GLN A 168 -13.95 7.90 0.05
CA GLN A 168 -14.49 9.20 0.47
C GLN A 168 -13.37 10.15 0.92
N LEU A 169 -12.46 9.67 1.76
CA LEU A 169 -11.31 10.43 2.20
C LEU A 169 -10.37 10.81 1.05
N ALA A 170 -10.22 9.94 0.04
CA ALA A 170 -9.47 10.27 -1.18
C ALA A 170 -10.04 11.48 -1.90
N LEU A 171 -11.38 11.58 -1.99
CA LEU A 171 -12.07 12.72 -2.61
C LEU A 171 -11.87 14.01 -1.79
N GLU A 172 -12.02 13.93 -0.47
CA GLU A 172 -11.82 15.06 0.43
C GLU A 172 -10.37 15.60 0.38
N LEU A 173 -9.40 14.71 0.20
CA LEU A 173 -7.98 15.05 0.11
C LEU A 173 -7.56 15.51 -1.29
N GLY A 174 -8.40 15.35 -2.30
CA GLY A 174 -8.05 15.63 -3.69
C GLY A 174 -7.00 14.66 -4.25
N VAL A 175 -7.05 13.38 -3.82
CA VAL A 175 -6.18 12.35 -4.39
C VAL A 175 -6.53 12.15 -5.88
N PRO A 176 -5.57 12.19 -6.80
CA PRO A 176 -5.82 11.96 -8.22
C PRO A 176 -6.11 10.48 -8.47
N LEU A 177 -7.37 10.08 -8.30
CA LEU A 177 -7.80 8.68 -8.38
C LEU A 177 -7.58 8.07 -9.76
N GLU A 178 -7.55 8.89 -10.81
CA GLU A 178 -7.21 8.50 -12.18
C GLU A 178 -5.75 7.98 -12.32
N ASP A 179 -4.86 8.41 -11.44
CA ASP A 179 -3.47 7.97 -11.43
C ASP A 179 -3.22 6.72 -10.59
N THR A 180 -4.24 6.25 -9.84
CA THR A 180 -4.09 5.06 -9.00
C THR A 180 -4.26 3.77 -9.81
N TRP A 181 -3.58 2.71 -9.40
CA TRP A 181 -3.59 1.42 -10.09
C TRP A 181 -4.18 0.32 -9.22
N SER A 182 -5.02 -0.53 -9.82
CA SER A 182 -5.65 -1.67 -9.14
C SER A 182 -5.61 -2.97 -9.97
N CYS A 183 -5.19 -2.89 -11.23
CA CYS A 183 -5.16 -4.04 -12.11
C CYS A 183 -3.98 -4.96 -11.82
N TRP A 184 -4.22 -6.27 -11.85
CA TRP A 184 -3.17 -7.29 -11.72
C TRP A 184 -2.61 -7.74 -13.09
N GLY A 185 -3.22 -7.31 -14.17
CA GLY A 185 -2.79 -7.65 -15.53
C GLY A 185 -1.53 -6.87 -15.96
N PRO A 186 -0.82 -7.39 -16.98
CA PRO A 186 0.44 -6.81 -17.47
C PRO A 186 0.25 -5.60 -18.41
N GLY A 187 -0.99 -5.25 -18.76
CA GLY A 187 -1.31 -4.19 -19.72
C GLY A 187 -1.06 -2.76 -19.20
N ASP A 188 -1.14 -1.79 -20.09
CA ASP A 188 -1.01 -0.36 -19.78
C ASP A 188 -2.34 0.29 -19.37
N LEU A 189 -3.45 -0.45 -19.47
CA LEU A 189 -4.80 -0.09 -19.03
C LEU A 189 -5.33 -1.13 -18.04
N HIS A 190 -6.30 -0.72 -17.24
CA HIS A 190 -7.01 -1.67 -16.37
C HIS A 190 -7.78 -2.68 -17.24
N CYS A 191 -7.55 -3.97 -17.04
CA CYS A 191 -8.17 -5.02 -17.86
C CYS A 191 -9.69 -5.17 -17.67
N GLY A 192 -10.26 -4.59 -16.60
CA GLY A 192 -11.70 -4.62 -16.30
C GLY A 192 -12.24 -5.96 -15.77
N ARG A 193 -11.43 -7.04 -15.77
CA ARG A 193 -11.89 -8.43 -15.50
C ARG A 193 -11.16 -9.14 -14.35
N CYS A 194 -10.01 -8.65 -13.87
CA CYS A 194 -9.34 -9.24 -12.70
C CYS A 194 -10.03 -8.84 -11.39
N GLU A 195 -9.71 -9.53 -10.29
CA GLU A 195 -10.28 -9.25 -8.97
C GLU A 195 -10.03 -7.79 -8.54
N GLY A 196 -8.82 -7.27 -8.76
CA GLY A 196 -8.47 -5.88 -8.46
C GLY A 196 -9.33 -4.86 -9.23
N CYS A 197 -9.60 -5.12 -10.54
CA CYS A 197 -10.49 -4.28 -11.33
C CYS A 197 -11.94 -4.38 -10.87
N HIS A 198 -12.44 -5.60 -10.59
CA HIS A 198 -13.80 -5.78 -10.09
C HIS A 198 -14.02 -5.11 -8.73
N ALA A 199 -13.07 -5.25 -7.80
CA ALA A 199 -13.11 -4.58 -6.50
C ALA A 199 -13.14 -3.05 -6.67
N ARG A 200 -12.32 -2.51 -7.57
CA ARG A 200 -12.31 -1.08 -7.89
C ARG A 200 -13.65 -0.60 -8.46
N GLN A 201 -14.17 -1.26 -9.49
CA GLN A 201 -15.46 -0.92 -10.10
C GLN A 201 -16.61 -1.00 -9.10
N LYS A 202 -16.56 -1.99 -8.20
CA LYS A 202 -17.57 -2.16 -7.14
C LYS A 202 -17.56 -0.97 -6.19
N ILE A 203 -16.39 -0.60 -5.65
CA ILE A 203 -16.32 0.48 -4.68
C ILE A 203 -16.71 1.84 -5.26
N PHE A 204 -16.33 2.14 -6.51
CA PHE A 204 -16.76 3.39 -7.15
C PHE A 204 -18.28 3.45 -7.35
N ARG A 205 -18.93 2.32 -7.67
CA ARG A 205 -20.41 2.24 -7.72
C ARG A 205 -21.06 2.45 -6.36
N GLU A 206 -20.49 1.86 -5.29
CA GLU A 206 -20.98 2.00 -3.91
C GLU A 206 -20.84 3.44 -3.39
N VAL A 207 -19.82 4.15 -3.81
CA VAL A 207 -19.61 5.58 -3.51
C VAL A 207 -20.51 6.48 -4.37
N GLY A 208 -21.15 5.94 -5.41
CA GLY A 208 -22.01 6.70 -6.32
C GLY A 208 -21.24 7.54 -7.35
N MET A 209 -20.01 7.16 -7.67
CA MET A 209 -19.15 7.88 -8.61
C MET A 209 -18.78 7.03 -9.82
N LYS A 210 -18.56 7.71 -10.95
CA LYS A 210 -17.89 7.07 -12.09
C LYS A 210 -16.42 6.91 -11.78
N ASP A 211 -15.88 5.70 -11.99
CA ASP A 211 -14.44 5.47 -11.91
C ASP A 211 -13.71 6.31 -12.98
N PRO A 212 -12.77 7.17 -12.60
CA PRO A 212 -12.04 8.01 -13.54
C PRO A 212 -10.99 7.26 -14.36
N THR A 213 -10.72 5.98 -14.02
CA THR A 213 -9.68 5.18 -14.66
C THR A 213 -10.14 4.62 -16.00
N PRO A 214 -9.32 4.67 -17.06
CA PRO A 214 -9.61 4.00 -18.31
C PRO A 214 -9.45 2.47 -18.19
N TYR A 215 -10.35 1.75 -18.84
CA TYR A 215 -10.31 0.30 -18.95
C TYR A 215 -10.08 -0.13 -20.40
N GLU A 216 -9.47 -1.31 -20.59
CA GLU A 216 -9.42 -1.95 -21.91
C GLU A 216 -10.83 -2.08 -22.45
N SER A 217 -11.00 -1.82 -23.76
CA SER A 217 -12.27 -2.08 -24.44
C SER A 217 -12.50 -3.60 -24.44
N ILE A 218 -13.53 -4.06 -23.77
CA ILE A 218 -13.95 -5.45 -23.87
C ILE A 218 -14.64 -5.58 -25.22
N ASN A 219 -13.92 -6.10 -26.23
CA ASN A 219 -14.57 -6.63 -27.41
C ASN A 219 -15.37 -7.87 -26.96
N ILE A 220 -16.65 -7.67 -26.66
CA ILE A 220 -17.59 -8.78 -26.50
C ILE A 220 -17.80 -9.33 -27.91
N PRO A 221 -17.41 -10.61 -28.17
CA PRO A 221 -17.62 -11.22 -29.48
C PRO A 221 -19.12 -11.39 -29.80
#